data_3c169bde6ee9cae592c1e77ceb563c16
#
_entry.id   3c169bde6ee9cae592c1e77ceb563c16
#
_cell.length_a   1.000
_cell.length_b   1.000
_cell.length_c   1.000
_cell.angle_alpha   90.00
_cell.angle_beta   90.00
_cell.angle_gamma   90.00
#
_symmetry.space_group_name_H-M   'P 1'
#
loop_
_entity.id
_entity.type
_entity.pdbx_description
1 polymer ?
#
loop_
_entity_poly.entity_id
_entity_poly.type
_entity_poly.pdbx_seq_one_letter_code
_entity_poly.pdbx_strand_id
1 'polypeptide(L)'
;MPHENDAPHAGGNNSVLIKEAATPAISHVRSLKAQAPWRRVWKRLWKRKVVTIGFLVFGTVAAASLLAPWIAPFQPDAMSPIDRIAPPTNLHWMGTDIYGRDILSRILWGGRLSYLIGAGAAGTAMLIGTIVGLLAGYHQRLDNLLMRIMDGLMAFPPIVLAITMMAGLG
;
A
#
# COMPACT_ATOMS: atom_id res chain seq x y z
N MET A 1 -2.66 -74.62 48.54
CA MET A 1 -3.30 -73.32 48.78
C MET A 1 -2.49 -72.29 47.99
N PRO A 2 -3.04 -71.70 46.93
CA PRO A 2 -2.32 -70.83 46.05
C PRO A 2 -2.45 -69.39 46.48
N HIS A 3 -1.36 -68.65 46.35
CA HIS A 3 -1.26 -67.21 46.53
C HIS A 3 -1.99 -66.46 45.44
N GLU A 4 -2.90 -65.63 45.87
CA GLU A 4 -3.63 -64.62 45.11
C GLU A 4 -2.66 -63.56 44.66
N ASN A 5 -2.65 -63.31 43.36
CA ASN A 5 -1.73 -62.40 42.64
C ASN A 5 -2.39 -61.00 42.61
N ASP A 6 -1.98 -60.17 43.54
CA ASP A 6 -2.38 -58.75 43.53
C ASP A 6 -1.57 -57.98 42.46
N ALA A 7 -2.13 -57.79 41.28
CA ALA A 7 -1.59 -56.91 40.27
C ALA A 7 -2.05 -55.46 40.62
N PRO A 8 -1.13 -54.53 40.79
CA PRO A 8 -1.50 -53.12 41.02
C PRO A 8 -2.12 -52.50 39.77
N HIS A 9 -3.30 -51.95 39.94
CA HIS A 9 -4.03 -51.18 38.94
C HIS A 9 -3.21 -49.95 38.46
N ALA A 10 -2.46 -50.11 37.37
CA ALA A 10 -1.62 -49.06 36.74
C ALA A 10 -2.39 -48.08 35.88
N GLY A 11 -3.73 -48.01 36.00
CA GLY A 11 -4.57 -47.18 35.12
C GLY A 11 -4.83 -45.75 35.61
N GLY A 12 -4.58 -45.47 36.89
CA GLY A 12 -5.03 -44.21 37.51
C GLY A 12 -4.04 -43.02 37.40
N ASN A 13 -2.76 -43.32 37.27
CA ASN A 13 -1.73 -42.28 37.37
C ASN A 13 -1.42 -41.57 36.04
N ASN A 14 -1.61 -42.24 34.91
CA ASN A 14 -1.24 -41.65 33.61
C ASN A 14 -2.19 -40.51 33.19
N SER A 15 -3.47 -40.58 33.54
CA SER A 15 -4.43 -39.54 33.23
C SER A 15 -4.20 -38.27 34.06
N VAL A 16 -3.71 -38.40 35.28
CA VAL A 16 -3.37 -37.25 36.15
C VAL A 16 -2.07 -36.58 35.63
N LEU A 17 -1.05 -37.38 35.28
CA LEU A 17 0.21 -36.85 34.74
C LEU A 17 0.04 -36.16 33.39
N ILE A 18 -0.86 -36.67 32.54
CA ILE A 18 -1.18 -36.04 31.24
C ILE A 18 -1.93 -34.70 31.45
N LYS A 19 -2.85 -34.65 32.43
CA LYS A 19 -3.55 -33.40 32.78
C LYS A 19 -2.61 -32.39 33.38
N GLU A 20 -1.67 -32.77 34.21
CA GLU A 20 -0.73 -31.90 34.87
C GLU A 20 0.33 -31.34 33.90
N ALA A 21 0.79 -32.17 32.95
CA ALA A 21 1.69 -31.74 31.89
C ALA A 21 1.03 -30.84 30.81
N ALA A 22 -0.28 -31.03 30.58
CA ALA A 22 -1.01 -30.21 29.58
C ALA A 22 -1.43 -28.84 30.10
N THR A 23 -1.59 -28.67 31.42
CA THR A 23 -2.08 -27.44 32.04
C THR A 23 -1.14 -26.24 31.82
N PRO A 24 0.21 -26.31 31.97
CA PRO A 24 1.09 -25.19 31.72
C PRO A 24 1.19 -24.85 30.23
N ALA A 25 1.11 -25.83 29.33
CA ALA A 25 1.17 -25.58 27.90
C ALA A 25 -0.04 -24.81 27.39
N ILE A 26 -1.24 -25.12 27.88
CA ILE A 26 -2.49 -24.44 27.50
C ILE A 26 -2.56 -23.04 28.10
N SER A 27 -2.02 -22.82 29.30
CA SER A 27 -1.98 -21.50 29.93
C SER A 27 -1.04 -20.54 29.17
N HIS A 28 0.08 -21.01 28.65
CA HIS A 28 0.99 -20.22 27.81
C HIS A 28 0.37 -19.82 26.47
N VAL A 29 -0.46 -20.67 25.87
CA VAL A 29 -1.16 -20.33 24.61
C VAL A 29 -2.27 -19.29 24.86
N ARG A 30 -2.88 -19.29 26.05
CA ARG A 30 -3.97 -18.34 26.38
C ARG A 30 -3.48 -16.94 26.74
N SER A 31 -2.21 -16.75 27.07
CA SER A 31 -1.64 -15.44 27.41
C SER A 31 -1.15 -14.64 26.20
N LEU A 32 -1.24 -15.19 24.98
CA LEU A 32 -1.12 -14.42 23.77
C LEU A 32 -2.39 -13.55 23.62
N LYS A 33 -2.58 -12.61 24.54
CA LYS A 33 -3.51 -11.51 24.34
C LYS A 33 -3.23 -10.97 22.94
N ALA A 34 -4.18 -11.17 22.04
CA ALA A 34 -4.18 -10.61 20.69
C ALA A 34 -4.25 -9.08 20.83
N GLN A 35 -3.14 -8.48 21.19
CA GLN A 35 -2.97 -7.05 21.01
C GLN A 35 -3.05 -6.86 19.51
N ALA A 36 -4.05 -6.11 19.08
CA ALA A 36 -4.33 -5.84 17.69
C ALA A 36 -3.00 -5.66 16.93
N PRO A 37 -2.70 -6.52 15.95
CA PRO A 37 -1.38 -6.55 15.27
C PRO A 37 -1.04 -5.19 14.67
N TRP A 38 -2.05 -4.40 14.33
CA TRP A 38 -1.98 -3.06 13.78
C TRP A 38 -1.20 -2.07 14.66
N ARG A 39 -1.45 -2.04 15.97
CA ARG A 39 -0.73 -1.12 16.89
C ARG A 39 0.76 -1.46 17.02
N ARG A 40 1.12 -2.75 16.92
CA ARG A 40 2.53 -3.17 16.95
C ARG A 40 3.24 -2.82 15.65
N VAL A 41 2.57 -2.99 14.49
CA VAL A 41 3.09 -2.58 13.18
C VAL A 41 3.31 -1.08 13.14
N TRP A 42 2.33 -0.29 13.58
CA TRP A 42 2.41 1.17 13.62
C TRP A 42 3.57 1.66 14.50
N LYS A 43 3.71 1.11 15.73
CA LYS A 43 4.84 1.45 16.61
C LYS A 43 6.20 1.03 16.05
N ARG A 44 6.28 -0.06 15.29
CA ARG A 44 7.53 -0.50 14.64
C ARG A 44 7.88 0.35 13.43
N LEU A 45 6.90 0.80 12.66
CA LEU A 45 7.09 1.71 11.53
C LEU A 45 7.68 3.05 11.99
N TRP A 46 7.10 3.64 13.02
CA TRP A 46 7.58 4.92 13.56
C TRP A 46 8.96 4.85 14.26
N LYS A 47 9.41 3.67 14.66
CA LYS A 47 10.76 3.49 15.22
C LYS A 47 11.85 3.46 14.14
N ARG A 48 11.51 3.25 12.87
CA ARG A 48 12.47 3.26 11.77
C ARG A 48 12.57 4.66 11.18
N LYS A 49 13.63 5.39 11.54
CA LYS A 49 13.89 6.77 11.07
C LYS A 49 13.71 6.94 9.56
N VAL A 50 14.17 5.97 8.76
CA VAL A 50 14.06 5.99 7.31
C VAL A 50 12.59 6.02 6.83
N VAL A 51 11.73 5.20 7.46
CA VAL A 51 10.30 5.15 7.12
C VAL A 51 9.61 6.46 7.49
N THR A 52 9.95 7.00 8.66
CA THR A 52 9.38 8.27 9.13
C THR A 52 9.80 9.43 8.22
N ILE A 53 11.08 9.49 7.83
CA ILE A 53 11.58 10.53 6.91
C ILE A 53 10.91 10.38 5.55
N GLY A 54 10.81 9.17 4.99
CA GLY A 54 10.15 8.93 3.71
C GLY A 54 8.67 9.34 3.73
N PHE A 55 7.96 9.02 4.81
CA PHE A 55 6.56 9.40 4.98
C PHE A 55 6.40 10.92 5.15
N LEU A 56 7.32 11.56 5.86
CA LEU A 56 7.33 13.01 6.04
C LEU A 56 7.57 13.72 4.70
N VAL A 57 8.59 13.31 3.94
CA VAL A 57 8.89 13.91 2.62
C VAL A 57 7.73 13.71 1.66
N PHE A 58 7.20 12.48 1.56
CA PHE A 58 6.05 12.20 0.71
C PHE A 58 4.82 13.02 1.13
N GLY A 59 4.55 13.08 2.42
CA GLY A 59 3.41 13.82 2.98
C GLY A 59 3.53 15.33 2.76
N THR A 60 4.73 15.91 2.90
CA THR A 60 4.94 17.35 2.63
C THR A 60 4.77 17.68 1.15
N VAL A 61 5.32 16.87 0.25
CA VAL A 61 5.16 17.08 -1.19
C VAL A 61 3.69 16.93 -1.60
N ALA A 62 3.00 15.91 -1.08
CA ALA A 62 1.58 15.70 -1.33
C ALA A 62 0.73 16.87 -0.80
N ALA A 63 0.99 17.31 0.43
CA ALA A 63 0.28 18.44 1.03
C ALA A 63 0.51 19.74 0.25
N ALA A 64 1.75 20.04 -0.13
CA ALA A 64 2.08 21.21 -0.94
C ALA A 64 1.38 21.19 -2.30
N SER A 65 1.33 20.02 -2.95
CA SER A 65 0.65 19.85 -4.24
C SER A 65 -0.87 19.96 -4.12
N LEU A 66 -1.48 19.40 -3.08
CA LEU A 66 -2.93 19.53 -2.86
C LEU A 66 -3.33 20.97 -2.50
N LEU A 67 -2.47 21.67 -1.79
CA LEU A 67 -2.64 23.07 -1.42
C LEU A 67 -2.18 24.05 -2.53
N ALA A 68 -1.80 23.55 -3.70
CA ALA A 68 -1.35 24.36 -4.84
C ALA A 68 -2.26 25.58 -5.14
N PRO A 69 -3.61 25.49 -5.12
CA PRO A 69 -4.48 26.64 -5.38
C PRO A 69 -4.28 27.82 -4.41
N TRP A 70 -3.77 27.55 -3.21
CA TRP A 70 -3.56 28.55 -2.15
C TRP A 70 -2.10 28.97 -1.99
N ILE A 71 -1.17 28.08 -2.37
CA ILE A 71 0.28 28.31 -2.18
C ILE A 71 0.95 28.79 -3.46
N ALA A 72 0.47 28.36 -4.65
CA ALA A 72 1.09 28.73 -5.91
C ALA A 72 0.89 30.23 -6.19
N PRO A 73 1.99 30.98 -6.40
CA PRO A 73 1.87 32.43 -6.67
C PRO A 73 1.20 32.74 -8.01
N PHE A 74 1.32 31.83 -8.97
CA PHE A 74 0.80 32.02 -10.34
C PHE A 74 -0.05 30.81 -10.78
N GLN A 75 -0.91 31.04 -11.77
CA GLN A 75 -1.57 29.94 -12.47
C GLN A 75 -0.55 29.16 -13.32
N PRO A 76 -0.70 27.84 -13.45
CA PRO A 76 0.31 26.99 -14.12
C PRO A 76 0.49 27.31 -15.60
N ASP A 77 -0.54 27.91 -16.22
CA ASP A 77 -0.57 28.26 -17.63
C ASP A 77 -0.34 29.76 -17.92
N ALA A 78 -0.15 30.57 -16.88
CA ALA A 78 0.14 31.97 -17.02
C ALA A 78 1.49 32.17 -17.73
N MET A 79 1.48 32.74 -18.92
CA MET A 79 2.67 33.00 -19.74
C MET A 79 3.09 34.47 -19.63
N SER A 80 4.37 34.72 -19.39
CA SER A 80 4.97 36.05 -19.44
C SER A 80 6.10 36.09 -20.48
N PRO A 81 5.85 36.58 -21.69
CA PRO A 81 6.91 36.63 -22.73
C PRO A 81 8.13 37.44 -22.31
N ILE A 82 7.98 38.38 -21.39
CA ILE A 82 9.05 39.25 -20.89
C ILE A 82 9.98 38.49 -19.94
N ASP A 83 9.46 37.54 -19.17
CA ASP A 83 10.17 36.80 -18.14
C ASP A 83 10.64 35.40 -18.64
N ARG A 84 10.92 35.27 -19.92
CA ARG A 84 11.37 33.99 -20.50
C ARG A 84 12.76 33.64 -20.00
N ILE A 85 12.89 32.39 -19.49
CA ILE A 85 14.18 31.87 -19.00
C ILE A 85 14.77 32.79 -17.91
N ALA A 86 13.94 33.39 -17.09
CA ALA A 86 14.41 34.22 -15.98
C ALA A 86 15.03 33.34 -14.88
N PRO A 87 16.17 33.75 -14.31
CA PRO A 87 16.77 33.05 -13.17
C PRO A 87 15.86 33.17 -11.93
N PRO A 88 16.13 32.41 -10.85
CA PRO A 88 15.42 32.54 -9.60
C PRO A 88 15.43 33.97 -9.08
N THR A 89 14.25 34.51 -8.78
CA THR A 89 14.04 35.87 -8.24
C THR A 89 13.07 35.82 -7.07
N ASN A 90 12.88 36.92 -6.36
CA ASN A 90 11.87 37.02 -5.30
C ASN A 90 10.44 36.82 -5.81
N LEU A 91 10.19 37.04 -7.11
CA LEU A 91 8.90 36.85 -7.75
C LEU A 91 8.75 35.41 -8.26
N HIS A 92 9.80 34.84 -8.85
CA HIS A 92 9.87 33.49 -9.39
C HIS A 92 10.94 32.71 -8.64
N TRP A 93 10.60 32.05 -7.55
CA TRP A 93 11.55 31.37 -6.65
C TRP A 93 12.37 30.28 -7.33
N MET A 94 11.84 29.63 -8.33
CA MET A 94 12.56 28.60 -9.12
C MET A 94 12.83 29.05 -10.56
N GLY A 95 12.63 30.37 -10.84
CA GLY A 95 12.75 30.89 -12.19
C GLY A 95 11.58 30.53 -13.08
N THR A 96 11.73 30.80 -14.39
CA THR A 96 10.70 30.59 -15.40
C THR A 96 11.18 29.70 -16.54
N ASP A 97 10.22 29.08 -17.24
CA ASP A 97 10.50 28.24 -18.40
C ASP A 97 10.68 29.04 -19.70
N ILE A 98 10.83 28.34 -20.84
CA ILE A 98 10.95 28.93 -22.16
C ILE A 98 9.73 29.75 -22.62
N TYR A 99 8.59 29.59 -21.95
CA TYR A 99 7.35 30.33 -22.19
C TYR A 99 7.10 31.42 -21.16
N GLY A 100 8.04 31.63 -20.21
CA GLY A 100 7.89 32.58 -19.11
C GLY A 100 6.92 32.12 -18.03
N ARG A 101 6.67 30.81 -17.90
CA ARG A 101 5.78 30.25 -16.87
C ARG A 101 6.59 29.97 -15.61
N ASP A 102 5.99 30.25 -14.43
CA ASP A 102 6.63 29.99 -13.15
C ASP A 102 6.80 28.49 -12.88
N ILE A 103 8.06 28.07 -12.71
CA ILE A 103 8.42 26.65 -12.53
C ILE A 103 7.84 26.10 -11.22
N LEU A 104 7.88 26.87 -10.11
CA LEU A 104 7.35 26.44 -8.82
C LEU A 104 5.85 26.18 -8.91
N SER A 105 5.09 27.09 -9.48
CA SER A 105 3.64 26.94 -9.66
C SER A 105 3.31 25.70 -10.50
N ARG A 106 4.08 25.45 -11.56
CA ARG A 106 3.90 24.27 -12.42
C ARG A 106 4.19 22.96 -11.69
N ILE A 107 5.22 22.91 -10.84
CA ILE A 107 5.52 21.74 -10.02
C ILE A 107 4.40 21.43 -9.04
N LEU A 108 3.87 22.46 -8.37
CA LEU A 108 2.78 22.30 -7.40
C LEU A 108 1.49 21.81 -8.07
N TRP A 109 1.09 22.44 -9.18
CA TRP A 109 -0.10 22.04 -9.91
C TRP A 109 0.04 20.70 -10.62
N GLY A 110 1.22 20.42 -11.20
CA GLY A 110 1.54 19.13 -11.82
C GLY A 110 1.53 18.00 -10.78
N GLY A 111 2.07 18.25 -9.59
CA GLY A 111 1.99 17.33 -8.47
C GLY A 111 0.55 17.00 -8.09
N ARG A 112 -0.33 18.01 -7.96
CA ARG A 112 -1.76 17.81 -7.69
C ARG A 112 -2.42 16.91 -8.72
N LEU A 113 -2.19 17.15 -10.00
CA LEU A 113 -2.73 16.33 -11.08
C LEU A 113 -2.21 14.89 -11.01
N SER A 114 -0.90 14.72 -10.78
CA SER A 114 -0.28 13.41 -10.63
C SER A 114 -0.86 12.62 -9.45
N TYR A 115 -1.09 13.24 -8.30
CA TYR A 115 -1.72 12.59 -7.16
C TYR A 115 -3.18 12.21 -7.43
N LEU A 116 -3.95 13.06 -8.10
CA LEU A 116 -5.35 12.75 -8.45
C LEU A 116 -5.43 11.58 -9.42
N ILE A 117 -4.62 11.59 -10.48
CA ILE A 117 -4.55 10.49 -11.45
C ILE A 117 -4.05 9.21 -10.77
N GLY A 118 -2.97 9.30 -9.99
CA GLY A 118 -2.42 8.16 -9.28
C GLY A 118 -3.39 7.54 -8.27
N ALA A 119 -4.09 8.35 -7.49
CA ALA A 119 -5.10 7.90 -6.55
C ALA A 119 -6.32 7.28 -7.26
N GLY A 120 -6.76 7.89 -8.36
CA GLY A 120 -7.84 7.35 -9.19
C GLY A 120 -7.47 5.99 -9.80
N ALA A 121 -6.28 5.90 -10.39
CA ALA A 121 -5.78 4.64 -10.96
C ALA A 121 -5.59 3.55 -9.89
N ALA A 122 -5.00 3.89 -8.75
CA ALA A 122 -4.83 2.94 -7.64
C ALA A 122 -6.17 2.50 -7.06
N GLY A 123 -7.13 3.41 -6.89
CA GLY A 123 -8.46 3.12 -6.38
C GLY A 123 -9.23 2.18 -7.31
N THR A 124 -9.24 2.46 -8.61
CA THR A 124 -9.90 1.60 -9.61
C THR A 124 -9.23 0.23 -9.70
N ALA A 125 -7.90 0.17 -9.72
CA ALA A 125 -7.15 -1.09 -9.70
C ALA A 125 -7.45 -1.91 -8.45
N MET A 126 -7.51 -1.28 -7.27
CA MET A 126 -7.84 -1.93 -6.01
C MET A 126 -9.27 -2.50 -6.01
N LEU A 127 -10.25 -1.73 -6.49
CA LEU A 127 -11.64 -2.17 -6.58
C LEU A 127 -11.77 -3.37 -7.51
N ILE A 128 -11.29 -3.24 -8.75
CA ILE A 128 -11.37 -4.30 -9.76
C ILE A 128 -10.59 -5.53 -9.29
N GLY A 129 -9.36 -5.34 -8.82
CA GLY A 129 -8.52 -6.43 -8.32
C GLY A 129 -9.12 -7.16 -7.14
N THR A 130 -9.79 -6.45 -6.21
CA THR A 130 -10.48 -7.08 -5.07
C THR A 130 -11.67 -7.90 -5.54
N ILE A 131 -12.51 -7.38 -6.44
CA ILE A 131 -13.67 -8.09 -6.98
C ILE A 131 -13.22 -9.35 -7.74
N VAL A 132 -12.27 -9.20 -8.64
CA VAL A 132 -11.72 -10.31 -9.43
C VAL A 132 -11.05 -11.34 -8.53
N GLY A 133 -10.24 -10.90 -7.56
CA GLY A 133 -9.58 -11.79 -6.60
C GLY A 133 -10.55 -12.56 -5.70
N LEU A 134 -11.65 -11.92 -5.24
CA LEU A 134 -12.68 -12.61 -4.48
C LEU A 134 -13.43 -13.64 -5.33
N LEU A 135 -13.77 -13.32 -6.57
CA LEU A 135 -14.43 -14.25 -7.50
C LEU A 135 -13.53 -15.45 -7.83
N ALA A 136 -12.24 -15.21 -8.09
CA ALA A 136 -11.26 -16.27 -8.31
C ALA A 136 -11.11 -17.17 -7.08
N GLY A 137 -10.97 -16.59 -5.90
CA GLY A 137 -10.84 -17.34 -4.64
C GLY A 137 -12.07 -18.17 -4.28
N TYR A 138 -13.27 -17.76 -4.73
CA TYR A 138 -14.50 -18.52 -4.46
C TYR A 138 -14.73 -19.68 -5.44
N HIS A 139 -14.30 -19.55 -6.70
CA HIS A 139 -14.53 -20.55 -7.75
C HIS A 139 -13.23 -20.98 -8.44
N GLN A 140 -12.75 -22.20 -8.18
CA GLN A 140 -11.54 -22.76 -8.80
C GLN A 140 -11.55 -22.76 -10.34
N ARG A 141 -12.72 -22.90 -10.98
CA ARG A 141 -12.83 -22.84 -12.45
C ARG A 141 -12.62 -21.43 -12.98
N LEU A 142 -13.09 -20.43 -12.25
CA LEU A 142 -12.89 -19.02 -12.60
C LEU A 142 -11.43 -18.60 -12.38
N ASP A 143 -10.79 -19.11 -11.34
CA ASP A 143 -9.38 -18.86 -11.08
C ASP A 143 -8.49 -19.26 -12.24
N ASN A 144 -8.64 -20.51 -12.74
CA ASN A 144 -7.88 -21.01 -13.89
C ASN A 144 -8.10 -20.19 -15.17
N LEU A 145 -9.33 -19.71 -15.41
CA LEU A 145 -9.64 -18.87 -16.56
C LEU A 145 -9.04 -17.47 -16.40
N LEU A 146 -9.21 -16.86 -15.23
CA LEU A 146 -8.70 -15.52 -14.92
C LEU A 146 -7.17 -15.48 -14.97
N MET A 147 -6.51 -16.50 -14.43
CA MET A 147 -5.03 -16.61 -14.51
C MET A 147 -4.55 -16.63 -15.96
N ARG A 148 -5.20 -17.39 -16.84
CA ARG A 148 -4.84 -17.42 -18.28
C ARG A 148 -5.04 -16.07 -18.97
N ILE A 149 -6.12 -15.35 -18.62
CA ILE A 149 -6.37 -14.01 -19.17
C ILE A 149 -5.31 -13.04 -18.67
N MET A 150 -4.95 -13.09 -17.36
CA MET A 150 -3.91 -12.24 -16.78
C MET A 150 -2.54 -12.54 -17.37
N ASP A 151 -2.18 -13.80 -17.57
CA ASP A 151 -0.94 -14.20 -18.23
C ASP A 151 -0.86 -13.64 -19.66
N GLY A 152 -1.98 -13.70 -20.40
CA GLY A 152 -2.08 -13.12 -21.73
C GLY A 152 -1.91 -11.59 -21.71
N LEU A 153 -2.52 -10.90 -20.78
CA LEU A 153 -2.40 -9.45 -20.64
C LEU A 153 -0.99 -9.03 -20.24
N MET A 154 -0.33 -9.79 -19.35
CA MET A 154 1.06 -9.52 -18.93
C MET A 154 2.09 -9.82 -20.02
N ALA A 155 1.74 -10.62 -21.05
CA ALA A 155 2.61 -10.85 -22.19
C ALA A 155 2.83 -9.60 -23.05
N PHE A 156 1.93 -8.62 -22.96
CA PHE A 156 2.06 -7.35 -23.69
C PHE A 156 2.73 -6.29 -22.80
N PRO A 157 3.73 -5.56 -23.33
CA PRO A 157 4.29 -4.41 -22.62
C PRO A 157 3.19 -3.39 -22.31
N PRO A 158 3.07 -2.90 -21.04
CA PRO A 158 1.99 -1.99 -20.63
C PRO A 158 1.90 -0.71 -21.49
N ILE A 159 3.05 -0.23 -21.97
CA ILE A 159 3.13 0.97 -22.82
C ILE A 159 2.44 0.74 -24.17
N VAL A 160 2.65 -0.45 -24.78
CA VAL A 160 2.04 -0.79 -26.07
C VAL A 160 0.53 -0.88 -25.93
N LEU A 161 0.07 -1.49 -24.84
CA LEU A 161 -1.35 -1.62 -24.52
C LEU A 161 -2.00 -0.26 -24.26
N ALA A 162 -1.31 0.65 -23.56
CA ALA A 162 -1.79 2.02 -23.34
C ALA A 162 -1.92 2.80 -24.65
N ILE A 163 -0.92 2.71 -25.54
CA ILE A 163 -0.93 3.41 -26.84
C ILE A 163 -2.04 2.87 -27.74
N THR A 164 -2.21 1.55 -27.80
CA THR A 164 -3.29 0.94 -28.61
C THR A 164 -4.68 1.29 -28.11
N MET A 165 -4.88 1.31 -26.77
CA MET A 165 -6.13 1.77 -26.18
C MET A 165 -6.41 3.26 -26.51
N MET A 166 -5.38 4.09 -26.40
CA MET A 166 -5.49 5.53 -26.70
C MET A 166 -5.83 5.77 -28.17
N ALA A 167 -5.21 5.02 -29.09
CA ALA A 167 -5.49 5.09 -30.53
C ALA A 167 -6.85 4.54 -30.92
N GLY A 168 -7.41 3.63 -30.13
CA GLY A 168 -8.73 3.03 -30.39
C GLY A 168 -9.91 3.83 -29.82
N LEU A 169 -9.66 4.64 -28.79
CA LEU A 169 -10.70 5.41 -28.09
C LEU A 169 -10.75 6.90 -28.50
N GLY A 170 -9.70 7.41 -29.15
CA GLY A 170 -9.61 8.80 -29.42
C GLY A 170 -9.17 9.29 -30.70
#